data_57bb7fdd76763f3f5693004df94acd30
#
_entry.id   57bb7fdd76763f3f5693004df94acd30
#
_cell.length_a   1.000
_cell.length_b   1.000
_cell.length_c   1.000
_cell.angle_alpha   90.00
_cell.angle_beta   90.00
_cell.angle_gamma   90.00
#
_symmetry.space_group_name_H-M   'P 1'
#
loop_
_entity.id
_entity.type
_entity.pdbx_description
1 polymer ?
#
loop_
_entity_poly.entity_id
_entity_poly.type
_entity_poly.pdbx_seq_one_letter_code
_entity_poly.pdbx_strand_id
1 'polypeptide(L)'
;MDVVIRKYNQADRDDVVRCLEGLFDYLTPLDPLKRMRRLPPWGKLYTTSLLHKIKKHTGIIFVAEINTEIVGVIARIILKQTKLDLLEVKPTKSGRILELFVDENFRGKRIGKRLMNTMEDYFRNAGCDFARIEVFEPNTSAHRFYEALGYDDRAVDLVKSLS
;
A
#
# COMPACT_ATOMS: atom_id res chain seq x y z
N MET A 1 -18.01 -17.04 1.91
CA MET A 1 -16.95 -16.51 2.81
C MET A 1 -17.15 -15.02 2.89
N ASP A 2 -17.52 -14.55 4.06
CA ASP A 2 -17.87 -13.14 4.24
C ASP A 2 -16.60 -12.34 4.60
N VAL A 3 -16.23 -11.38 3.75
CA VAL A 3 -15.06 -10.53 3.96
C VAL A 3 -15.55 -9.19 4.50
N VAL A 4 -15.07 -8.76 5.64
CA VAL A 4 -15.35 -7.44 6.20
C VAL A 4 -14.16 -6.51 5.96
N ILE A 5 -14.38 -5.35 5.34
CA ILE A 5 -13.37 -4.30 5.26
C ILE A 5 -13.69 -3.27 6.35
N ARG A 6 -12.76 -3.06 7.27
CA ARG A 6 -12.94 -2.12 8.38
C ARG A 6 -11.65 -1.33 8.65
N LYS A 7 -11.79 -0.26 9.38
CA LYS A 7 -10.62 0.51 9.85
C LYS A 7 -9.78 -0.35 10.80
N TYR A 8 -8.47 -0.18 10.69
CA TYR A 8 -7.49 -0.70 11.65
C TYR A 8 -7.77 -0.17 13.05
N ASN A 9 -7.60 -1.02 14.03
CA ASN A 9 -7.51 -0.66 15.45
C ASN A 9 -6.23 -1.22 16.07
N GLN A 10 -5.90 -0.80 17.29
CA GLN A 10 -4.63 -1.17 17.93
C GLN A 10 -4.49 -2.69 18.19
N ALA A 11 -5.60 -3.42 18.35
CA ALA A 11 -5.56 -4.88 18.54
C ALA A 11 -5.10 -5.62 17.27
N ASP A 12 -5.25 -5.01 16.09
CA ASP A 12 -4.84 -5.60 14.81
C ASP A 12 -3.33 -5.49 14.54
N ARG A 13 -2.58 -4.88 15.47
CA ARG A 13 -1.18 -4.50 15.22
C ARG A 13 -0.31 -5.69 14.79
N ASP A 14 -0.39 -6.81 15.50
CA ASP A 14 0.46 -7.96 15.23
C ASP A 14 0.09 -8.63 13.90
N ASP A 15 -1.19 -8.65 13.55
CA ASP A 15 -1.66 -9.10 12.24
C ASP A 15 -1.19 -8.19 11.10
N VAL A 16 -1.20 -6.87 11.30
CA VAL A 16 -0.64 -5.93 10.32
C VAL A 16 0.87 -6.12 10.18
N VAL A 17 1.61 -6.37 11.26
CA VAL A 17 3.04 -6.74 11.19
C VAL A 17 3.21 -7.97 10.30
N ARG A 18 2.44 -9.04 10.54
CA ARG A 18 2.47 -10.28 9.74
C ARG A 18 2.17 -10.02 8.26
N CYS A 19 1.15 -9.21 7.96
CA CYS A 19 0.81 -8.84 6.59
C CYS A 19 1.94 -8.07 5.88
N LEU A 20 2.57 -7.12 6.56
CA LEU A 20 3.67 -6.32 5.99
C LEU A 20 4.94 -7.16 5.80
N GLU A 21 5.22 -8.08 6.73
CA GLU A 21 6.29 -9.06 6.56
C GLU A 21 6.03 -9.98 5.37
N GLY A 22 4.80 -10.47 5.19
CA GLY A 22 4.40 -11.28 4.05
C GLY A 22 4.51 -10.52 2.71
N LEU A 23 4.19 -9.22 2.70
CA LEU A 23 4.42 -8.38 1.51
C LEU A 23 5.92 -8.28 1.18
N PHE A 24 6.75 -8.00 2.18
CA PHE A 24 8.18 -7.87 1.97
C PHE A 24 8.82 -9.18 1.52
N ASP A 25 8.44 -10.30 2.13
CA ASP A 25 8.92 -11.63 1.76
C ASP A 25 8.50 -12.00 0.33
N TYR A 26 7.29 -11.61 -0.09
CA TYR A 26 6.83 -11.79 -1.47
C TYR A 26 7.65 -10.98 -2.49
N LEU A 27 8.06 -9.75 -2.13
CA LEU A 27 8.86 -8.88 -3.03
C LEU A 27 10.34 -9.26 -3.06
N THR A 28 10.87 -9.84 -2.01
CA THR A 28 12.31 -10.15 -1.87
C THR A 28 12.89 -10.97 -3.05
N PRO A 29 12.28 -12.07 -3.53
CA PRO A 29 12.80 -12.83 -4.66
C PRO A 29 12.68 -12.10 -6.00
N LEU A 30 11.87 -11.06 -6.09
CA LEU A 30 11.68 -10.27 -7.31
C LEU A 30 12.79 -9.22 -7.51
N ASP A 31 13.60 -8.93 -6.48
CA ASP A 31 14.66 -7.92 -6.58
C ASP A 31 15.76 -8.33 -7.58
N PRO A 32 15.93 -7.62 -8.72
CA PRO A 32 16.93 -7.94 -9.73
C PRO A 32 18.35 -7.80 -9.19
N LEU A 33 18.58 -6.96 -8.18
CA LEU A 33 19.88 -6.79 -7.54
C LEU A 33 20.12 -7.77 -6.39
N LYS A 34 19.13 -8.58 -6.02
CA LYS A 34 19.19 -9.55 -4.90
C LYS A 34 19.65 -8.92 -3.58
N ARG A 35 19.31 -7.67 -3.34
CA ARG A 35 19.70 -6.90 -2.15
C ARG A 35 18.67 -6.89 -1.04
N MET A 36 17.41 -7.17 -1.38
CA MET A 36 16.32 -7.19 -0.40
C MET A 36 16.52 -8.35 0.57
N ARG A 37 16.45 -8.04 1.86
CA ARG A 37 16.45 -9.02 2.93
C ARG A 37 15.67 -8.50 4.12
N ARG A 38 14.93 -9.35 4.80
CA ARG A 38 14.24 -9.02 6.03
C ARG A 38 14.95 -9.68 7.22
N LEU A 39 15.39 -8.84 8.15
CA LEU A 39 15.99 -9.29 9.42
C LEU A 39 15.11 -8.86 10.59
N PRO A 40 14.98 -9.68 11.65
CA PRO A 40 14.33 -9.24 12.88
C PRO A 40 15.04 -8.00 13.47
N PRO A 41 14.31 -6.98 13.99
CA PRO A 41 12.87 -6.89 14.19
C PRO A 41 12.17 -6.01 13.10
N TRP A 42 12.49 -6.18 11.82
CA TRP A 42 12.04 -5.30 10.73
C TRP A 42 10.52 -5.04 10.75
N GLY A 43 9.68 -6.07 10.83
CA GLY A 43 8.23 -5.93 10.74
C GLY A 43 7.66 -5.00 11.82
N LYS A 44 8.12 -5.14 13.07
CA LYS A 44 7.69 -4.28 14.18
C LYS A 44 8.14 -2.84 14.00
N LEU A 45 9.37 -2.61 13.57
CA LEU A 45 9.93 -1.28 13.32
C LEU A 45 9.24 -0.61 12.12
N TYR A 46 9.06 -1.35 11.03
CA TYR A 46 8.38 -0.85 9.84
C TYR A 46 6.93 -0.46 10.14
N THR A 47 6.17 -1.32 10.83
CA THR A 47 4.78 -1.02 11.24
C THR A 47 4.74 0.21 12.13
N THR A 48 5.68 0.38 13.06
CA THR A 48 5.77 1.59 13.90
C THR A 48 5.98 2.84 13.06
N SER A 49 6.90 2.78 12.10
CA SER A 49 7.18 3.88 11.15
C SER A 49 5.96 4.21 10.30
N LEU A 50 5.28 3.18 9.78
CA LEU A 50 4.05 3.33 8.98
C LEU A 50 2.95 4.03 9.81
N LEU A 51 2.69 3.58 11.03
CA LEU A 51 1.69 4.20 11.92
C LEU A 51 2.03 5.65 12.25
N HIS A 52 3.31 5.98 12.46
CA HIS A 52 3.75 7.36 12.64
C HIS A 52 3.48 8.21 11.39
N LYS A 53 3.81 7.70 10.20
CA LYS A 53 3.56 8.35 8.91
C LYS A 53 2.05 8.57 8.67
N ILE A 54 1.22 7.58 8.96
CA ILE A 54 -0.24 7.65 8.93
C ILE A 54 -0.75 8.79 9.81
N LYS A 55 -0.31 8.85 11.06
CA LYS A 55 -0.70 9.92 12.00
C LYS A 55 -0.27 11.30 11.51
N LYS A 56 0.96 11.43 11.03
CA LYS A 56 1.55 12.70 10.56
C LYS A 56 0.85 13.27 9.33
N HIS A 57 0.38 12.43 8.42
CA HIS A 57 -0.12 12.82 7.09
C HIS A 57 -1.63 12.55 6.90
N THR A 58 -2.41 12.60 7.95
CA THR A 58 -3.86 12.38 7.91
C THR A 58 -4.20 11.09 7.16
N GLY A 59 -3.45 10.04 7.48
CA GLY A 59 -3.56 8.74 6.84
C GLY A 59 -4.66 7.86 7.43
N ILE A 60 -4.85 6.71 6.83
CA ILE A 60 -5.74 5.66 7.35
C ILE A 60 -5.23 4.29 6.90
N ILE A 61 -5.53 3.28 7.70
CA ILE A 61 -5.34 1.87 7.36
C ILE A 61 -6.71 1.19 7.40
N PHE A 62 -7.00 0.38 6.38
CA PHE A 62 -8.10 -0.58 6.40
C PHE A 62 -7.53 -1.99 6.39
N VAL A 63 -8.23 -2.87 7.06
CA VAL A 63 -7.94 -4.31 7.11
C VAL A 63 -9.09 -5.10 6.50
N ALA A 64 -8.77 -6.21 5.86
CA ALA A 64 -9.72 -7.21 5.41
C ALA A 64 -9.76 -8.35 6.40
N GLU A 65 -10.91 -8.60 6.99
CA GLU A 65 -11.13 -9.62 8.02
C GLU A 65 -12.05 -10.73 7.50
N ILE A 66 -11.71 -11.98 7.78
CA ILE A 66 -12.51 -13.18 7.55
C ILE A 66 -12.46 -14.02 8.80
N ASN A 67 -13.62 -14.32 9.40
CA ASN A 67 -13.72 -15.16 10.61
C ASN A 67 -12.74 -14.71 11.72
N THR A 68 -12.68 -13.41 11.99
CA THR A 68 -11.77 -12.76 12.96
C THR A 68 -10.28 -12.77 12.59
N GLU A 69 -9.89 -13.33 11.45
CA GLU A 69 -8.52 -13.30 10.95
C GLU A 69 -8.32 -12.14 9.99
N ILE A 70 -7.25 -11.37 10.16
CA ILE A 70 -6.84 -10.32 9.22
C ILE A 70 -6.06 -10.96 8.07
N VAL A 71 -6.66 -10.93 6.89
CA VAL A 71 -6.14 -11.55 5.66
C VAL A 71 -5.64 -10.55 4.63
N GLY A 72 -5.76 -9.26 4.92
CA GLY A 72 -5.25 -8.21 4.03
C GLY A 72 -5.23 -6.85 4.69
N VAL A 73 -4.42 -5.98 4.15
CA VAL A 73 -4.23 -4.60 4.65
C VAL A 73 -4.02 -3.65 3.49
N ILE A 74 -4.55 -2.43 3.62
CA ILE A 74 -4.24 -1.29 2.76
C ILE A 74 -4.01 -0.05 3.61
N ALA A 75 -2.93 0.68 3.30
CA ALA A 75 -2.54 1.89 4.02
C ALA A 75 -2.33 3.05 3.05
N ARG A 76 -2.71 4.27 3.47
CA ARG A 76 -2.57 5.46 2.65
C ARG A 76 -2.31 6.72 3.45
N ILE A 77 -1.83 7.75 2.77
CA ILE A 77 -1.74 9.14 3.25
C ILE A 77 -2.36 10.09 2.22
N ILE A 78 -2.63 11.33 2.65
CA ILE A 78 -2.90 12.44 1.73
C ILE A 78 -1.63 13.27 1.61
N LEU A 79 -1.19 13.51 0.38
CA LEU A 79 -0.04 14.36 0.10
C LEU A 79 -0.49 15.81 0.04
N LYS A 80 0.25 16.66 0.76
CA LYS A 80 0.11 18.12 0.66
C LYS A 80 1.18 18.65 -0.27
N GLN A 81 0.78 19.52 -1.19
CA GLN A 81 1.72 20.23 -2.05
C GLN A 81 2.52 21.25 -1.24
N THR A 82 3.80 21.34 -1.51
CA THR A 82 4.68 22.37 -0.99
C THR A 82 4.52 23.66 -1.80
N LYS A 83 5.12 24.76 -1.32
CA LYS A 83 5.17 26.01 -2.11
C LYS A 83 5.88 25.82 -3.44
N LEU A 84 6.91 24.97 -3.49
CA LEU A 84 7.63 24.66 -4.73
C LEU A 84 6.75 23.86 -5.70
N ASP A 85 6.05 22.83 -5.21
CA ASP A 85 5.13 22.05 -6.06
C ASP A 85 4.09 22.95 -6.74
N LEU A 86 3.60 23.98 -6.03
CA LEU A 86 2.60 24.92 -6.57
C LEU A 86 3.14 25.86 -7.64
N LEU A 87 4.47 25.97 -7.80
CA LEU A 87 5.10 26.70 -8.91
C LEU A 87 5.27 25.80 -10.15
N GLU A 88 5.30 24.48 -9.97
CA GLU A 88 5.56 23.51 -11.04
C GLU A 88 4.28 22.87 -11.58
N VAL A 89 3.28 22.67 -10.73
CA VAL A 89 2.03 21.98 -11.09
C VAL A 89 0.81 22.72 -10.54
N LYS A 90 -0.33 22.53 -11.20
CA LYS A 90 -1.60 23.09 -10.72
C LYS A 90 -1.94 22.61 -9.32
N PRO A 91 -2.61 23.43 -8.50
CA PRO A 91 -3.10 23.01 -7.20
C PRO A 91 -3.97 21.77 -7.32
N THR A 92 -3.56 20.68 -6.66
CA THR A 92 -4.27 19.40 -6.66
C THR A 92 -4.08 18.70 -5.32
N LYS A 93 -5.05 17.88 -4.94
CA LYS A 93 -4.96 17.04 -3.75
C LYS A 93 -4.81 15.59 -4.16
N SER A 94 -3.75 14.92 -3.72
CA SER A 94 -3.53 13.54 -4.08
C SER A 94 -3.52 12.61 -2.88
N GLY A 95 -4.21 11.47 -3.03
CA GLY A 95 -4.07 10.32 -2.15
C GLY A 95 -2.89 9.46 -2.57
N ARG A 96 -2.07 8.97 -1.62
CA ARG A 96 -1.01 8.00 -1.90
C ARG A 96 -1.25 6.72 -1.13
N ILE A 97 -1.43 5.62 -1.84
CA ILE A 97 -1.43 4.27 -1.28
C ILE A 97 0.02 3.92 -0.99
N LEU A 98 0.28 3.49 0.24
CA LEU A 98 1.62 3.12 0.71
C LEU A 98 1.83 1.61 0.65
N GLU A 99 0.82 0.87 1.10
CA GLU A 99 0.86 -0.58 1.21
C GLU A 99 -0.46 -1.17 0.74
N LEU A 100 -0.39 -2.29 0.03
CA LEU A 100 -1.51 -3.19 -0.25
C LEU A 100 -1.02 -4.63 -0.21
N PHE A 101 -1.59 -5.42 0.66
CA PHE A 101 -1.29 -6.84 0.76
C PHE A 101 -2.58 -7.65 0.97
N VAL A 102 -2.62 -8.82 0.35
CA VAL A 102 -3.60 -9.88 0.60
C VAL A 102 -2.83 -11.18 0.72
N ASP A 103 -3.08 -11.91 1.81
CA ASP A 103 -2.50 -13.22 2.07
C ASP A 103 -2.74 -14.16 0.88
N GLU A 104 -1.73 -14.93 0.49
CA GLU A 104 -1.75 -15.75 -0.71
C GLU A 104 -2.89 -16.77 -0.74
N ASN A 105 -3.24 -17.33 0.42
CA ASN A 105 -4.34 -18.30 0.58
C ASN A 105 -5.73 -17.69 0.31
N PHE A 106 -5.79 -16.34 0.31
CA PHE A 106 -7.01 -15.58 0.11
C PHE A 106 -7.03 -14.77 -1.19
N ARG A 107 -5.98 -14.86 -2.02
CA ARG A 107 -5.93 -14.24 -3.35
C ARG A 107 -6.96 -14.87 -4.29
N GLY A 108 -7.29 -14.18 -5.40
CA GLY A 108 -8.32 -14.62 -6.34
C GLY A 108 -9.77 -14.40 -5.88
N LYS A 109 -10.00 -14.05 -4.61
CA LYS A 109 -11.33 -13.84 -4.00
C LYS A 109 -11.78 -12.37 -4.03
N ARG A 110 -11.21 -11.53 -4.88
CA ARG A 110 -11.51 -10.10 -5.07
C ARG A 110 -11.25 -9.21 -3.83
N ILE A 111 -10.53 -9.70 -2.81
CA ILE A 111 -10.26 -8.94 -1.56
C ILE A 111 -9.45 -7.69 -1.87
N GLY A 112 -8.37 -7.81 -2.66
CA GLY A 112 -7.56 -6.66 -3.09
C GLY A 112 -8.40 -5.58 -3.78
N LYS A 113 -9.31 -5.96 -4.69
CA LYS A 113 -10.22 -5.03 -5.35
C LYS A 113 -11.15 -4.33 -4.36
N ARG A 114 -11.67 -5.05 -3.37
CA ARG A 114 -12.53 -4.45 -2.32
C ARG A 114 -11.75 -3.46 -1.45
N LEU A 115 -10.51 -3.79 -1.07
CA LEU A 115 -9.63 -2.87 -0.34
C LEU A 115 -9.35 -1.61 -1.16
N MET A 116 -9.03 -1.75 -2.46
CA MET A 116 -8.80 -0.62 -3.35
C MET A 116 -10.05 0.24 -3.50
N ASN A 117 -11.21 -0.33 -3.79
CA ASN A 117 -12.46 0.42 -3.90
C ASN A 117 -12.77 1.22 -2.62
N THR A 118 -12.64 0.58 -1.45
CA THR A 118 -12.84 1.26 -0.14
C THR A 118 -11.87 2.44 0.00
N MET A 119 -10.63 2.28 -0.44
CA MET A 119 -9.62 3.33 -0.36
C MET A 119 -9.89 4.46 -1.35
N GLU A 120 -10.29 4.14 -2.58
CA GLU A 120 -10.64 5.14 -3.60
C GLU A 120 -11.87 5.95 -3.20
N ASP A 121 -12.90 5.29 -2.64
CA ASP A 121 -14.07 5.98 -2.09
C ASP A 121 -13.66 6.92 -0.95
N TYR A 122 -12.73 6.49 -0.12
CA TYR A 122 -12.19 7.36 0.91
C TYR A 122 -11.45 8.58 0.32
N PHE A 123 -10.67 8.41 -0.75
CA PHE A 123 -10.01 9.52 -1.44
C PHE A 123 -11.02 10.48 -2.07
N ARG A 124 -12.06 9.98 -2.73
CA ARG A 124 -13.15 10.80 -3.30
C ARG A 124 -13.83 11.62 -2.21
N ASN A 125 -14.21 10.98 -1.10
CA ASN A 125 -14.85 11.64 0.04
C ASN A 125 -13.93 12.67 0.73
N ALA A 126 -12.62 12.47 0.66
CA ALA A 126 -11.63 13.43 1.15
C ALA A 126 -11.34 14.58 0.16
N GLY A 127 -11.98 14.58 -1.02
CA GLY A 127 -11.77 15.59 -2.06
C GLY A 127 -10.41 15.48 -2.74
N CYS A 128 -9.87 14.26 -2.90
CA CYS A 128 -8.67 14.04 -3.69
C CYS A 128 -9.01 14.03 -5.18
N ASP A 129 -8.17 14.68 -5.99
CA ASP A 129 -8.32 14.75 -7.45
C ASP A 129 -7.83 13.47 -8.12
N PHE A 130 -6.85 12.78 -7.51
CA PHE A 130 -6.31 11.51 -8.00
C PHE A 130 -5.67 10.68 -6.90
N ALA A 131 -5.55 9.37 -7.15
CA ALA A 131 -4.82 8.42 -6.33
C ALA A 131 -3.47 8.07 -6.96
N ARG A 132 -2.46 7.83 -6.13
CA ARG A 132 -1.12 7.40 -6.55
C ARG A 132 -0.75 6.13 -5.79
N ILE A 133 -0.09 5.23 -6.51
CA ILE A 133 0.55 4.05 -5.94
C ILE A 133 1.91 3.87 -6.59
N GLU A 134 2.86 3.33 -5.85
CA GLU A 134 4.17 2.93 -6.37
C GLU A 134 4.19 1.41 -6.47
N VAL A 135 4.60 0.90 -7.62
CA VAL A 135 4.72 -0.53 -7.89
C VAL A 135 6.18 -0.84 -8.09
N PHE A 136 6.65 -1.89 -7.42
CA PHE A 136 7.96 -2.46 -7.70
C PHE A 136 7.90 -3.11 -9.09
N GLU A 137 8.63 -2.59 -10.06
CA GLU A 137 8.51 -2.95 -11.48
C GLU A 137 8.53 -4.48 -11.72
N PRO A 138 9.41 -5.28 -11.11
CA PRO A 138 9.41 -6.72 -11.28
C PRO A 138 8.13 -7.41 -10.77
N ASN A 139 7.29 -6.71 -9.99
CA ASN A 139 5.99 -7.21 -9.54
C ASN A 139 4.91 -7.02 -10.62
N THR A 140 5.09 -7.70 -11.74
CA THR A 140 4.17 -7.60 -12.90
C THR A 140 2.73 -7.99 -12.57
N SER A 141 2.53 -8.84 -11.57
CA SER A 141 1.18 -9.22 -11.12
C SER A 141 0.44 -8.04 -10.47
N ALA A 142 1.13 -7.29 -9.62
CA ALA A 142 0.56 -6.08 -9.01
C ALA A 142 0.34 -4.99 -10.08
N HIS A 143 1.29 -4.81 -11.00
CA HIS A 143 1.17 -3.84 -12.08
C HIS A 143 -0.09 -4.08 -12.91
N ARG A 144 -0.30 -5.29 -13.44
CA ARG A 144 -1.52 -5.67 -14.17
C ARG A 144 -2.80 -5.51 -13.35
N PHE A 145 -2.72 -5.76 -12.05
CA PHE A 145 -3.86 -5.56 -11.16
C PHE A 145 -4.26 -4.08 -11.08
N TYR A 146 -3.29 -3.16 -10.99
CA TYR A 146 -3.58 -1.72 -10.95
C TYR A 146 -4.01 -1.18 -12.32
N GLU A 147 -3.41 -1.62 -13.42
CA GLU A 147 -3.88 -1.31 -14.78
C GLU A 147 -5.36 -1.69 -14.97
N ALA A 148 -5.76 -2.89 -14.52
CA ALA A 148 -7.16 -3.34 -14.57
C ALA A 148 -8.12 -2.53 -13.67
N LEU A 149 -7.59 -1.70 -12.76
CA LEU A 149 -8.34 -0.73 -11.95
C LEU A 149 -8.29 0.70 -12.53
N GLY A 150 -7.62 0.90 -13.67
CA GLY A 150 -7.53 2.19 -14.36
C GLY A 150 -6.37 3.07 -13.89
N TYR A 151 -5.33 2.49 -13.29
CA TYR A 151 -4.09 3.20 -12.99
C TYR A 151 -3.16 3.15 -14.20
N ASP A 152 -2.56 4.28 -14.52
CA ASP A 152 -1.59 4.45 -15.61
C ASP A 152 -0.18 4.70 -15.05
N ASP A 153 0.84 4.27 -15.81
CA ASP A 153 2.23 4.52 -15.49
C ASP A 153 2.56 6.01 -15.56
N ARG A 154 3.29 6.49 -14.54
CA ARG A 154 3.69 7.89 -14.49
C ARG A 154 5.20 8.09 -14.39
N ALA A 155 5.90 7.23 -13.70
CA ALA A 155 7.35 7.30 -13.51
C ALA A 155 7.92 5.90 -13.42
N VAL A 156 9.14 5.74 -13.89
CA VAL A 156 9.91 4.49 -13.80
C VAL A 156 11.20 4.79 -13.03
N ASP A 157 11.55 3.94 -12.07
CA ASP A 157 12.84 3.95 -11.38
C ASP A 157 13.79 2.99 -12.07
N LEU A 158 14.93 3.49 -12.52
CA LEU A 158 15.94 2.70 -13.22
C LEU A 158 17.16 2.49 -12.32
N VAL A 159 17.64 1.25 -12.25
CA VAL A 159 18.79 0.88 -11.44
C VAL A 159 19.83 0.13 -12.28
N LYS A 160 21.12 0.41 -12.01
CA LYS A 160 22.26 -0.26 -12.62
C LYS A 160 23.26 -0.65 -11.54
N SER A 161 23.72 -1.92 -11.53
CA SER A 161 24.89 -2.29 -10.73
C SER A 161 26.13 -1.59 -11.29
N LEU A 162 27.00 -1.10 -10.40
CA LEU A 162 28.30 -0.51 -10.75
C LEU A 162 29.48 -1.44 -10.36
N SER A 163 29.16 -2.60 -9.84
CA SER A 163 30.13 -3.68 -9.50
C SER A 163 29.97 -4.84 -10.46
#